data_2a3190c950506ffbcb0c27980112cd5f
#
_entry.id   2a3190c950506ffbcb0c27980112cd5f
#
_cell.length_a   1.000
_cell.length_b   1.000
_cell.length_c   1.000
_cell.angle_alpha   90.00
_cell.angle_beta   90.00
_cell.angle_gamma   90.00
#
_symmetry.space_group_name_H-M   'P 1'
#
loop_
_entity.id
_entity.type
_entity.pdbx_description
1 polymer ?
#
loop_
_entity_poly.entity_id
_entity_poly.type
_entity_poly.pdbx_seq_one_letter_code
_entity_poly.pdbx_strand_id
1 'polypeptide(L)'
;MPLFSRLFKALKPPAPKVPPPKIASVFSPAYPAAGWWHDDPAEQLRNYRSWVYAAVNAIAQEAARHKPFLYLNTGQAEHEQTALPHTHPLCRLLDRPNPWLTPWELWYLTVVYLELTGNAFWYVAPQSIGDTRMSTPGEIWIIPTPWVKIVPDRTQYVKSYQVAAPGVPAETFSSDEIIHLKYPNPLDPHYGLSPLQANALTVDANTELLKSRYQTFLAGQRPGVVLHTEQTLTDQTVSRLEEKIASKFGGRDNWHRPLVLEQGLKASPWTLTPAEMDFMNSSKMTRDEILAVFRVPPPITGIVENMGLGADIWFGARVMFCEGTIQPKLDLIGQALTRDLARRYGPDAVVSFPDCSPRNLDQRRKDDELDARLGLRTFNEIRKSRGLDPFPDPRFDKPILPTELQGEPRPQGRG
;
A
#
# COMPACT_ATOMS: atom_id res chain seq x y z
N MET A 1 23.14 -20.22 -5.15
CA MET A 1 23.71 -18.87 -5.02
C MET A 1 22.63 -17.86 -5.32
N PRO A 2 22.42 -16.82 -4.49
CA PRO A 2 21.35 -15.86 -4.66
C PRO A 2 21.51 -15.02 -5.94
N LEU A 3 20.42 -14.40 -6.39
CA LEU A 3 20.33 -13.51 -7.55
C LEU A 3 21.53 -12.58 -7.68
N PHE A 4 21.97 -11.97 -6.58
CA PHE A 4 23.13 -11.07 -6.53
C PHE A 4 24.44 -11.73 -6.93
N SER A 5 24.66 -13.01 -6.65
CA SER A 5 25.88 -13.70 -7.06
C SER A 5 25.91 -14.07 -8.56
N ARG A 6 24.74 -14.25 -9.19
CA ARG A 6 24.62 -14.37 -10.65
C ARG A 6 24.88 -13.03 -11.34
N LEU A 7 24.35 -11.94 -10.80
CA LEU A 7 24.57 -10.58 -11.29
C LEU A 7 26.03 -10.14 -11.17
N PHE A 8 26.79 -10.61 -10.16
CA PHE A 8 28.22 -10.27 -9.97
C PHE A 8 29.20 -11.16 -10.73
N LYS A 9 28.79 -12.35 -11.20
CA LYS A 9 29.69 -13.22 -12.02
C LYS A 9 29.84 -12.82 -13.48
N ALA A 10 29.08 -11.84 -13.96
CA ALA A 10 29.06 -11.42 -15.37
C ALA A 10 30.05 -10.28 -15.71
N LEU A 11 31.19 -10.19 -15.05
CA LEU A 11 32.31 -9.34 -15.49
C LEU A 11 33.09 -10.03 -16.63
N LYS A 12 32.45 -10.25 -17.79
CA LYS A 12 33.11 -10.52 -19.07
C LYS A 12 32.99 -9.29 -19.97
N PRO A 13 34.06 -8.97 -20.76
CA PRO A 13 34.05 -7.78 -21.59
C PRO A 13 32.96 -7.81 -22.68
N PRO A 14 32.49 -6.65 -23.14
CA PRO A 14 31.29 -6.52 -23.95
C PRO A 14 31.44 -7.13 -25.34
N ALA A 15 30.46 -7.96 -25.71
CA ALA A 15 30.23 -8.35 -27.09
C ALA A 15 29.62 -7.16 -27.90
N PRO A 16 29.83 -7.08 -29.23
CA PRO A 16 29.42 -5.93 -30.04
C PRO A 16 27.89 -5.71 -29.97
N LYS A 17 27.52 -4.45 -29.82
CA LYS A 17 26.12 -3.97 -29.77
C LYS A 17 25.39 -4.22 -31.09
N VAL A 18 24.57 -5.27 -31.14
CA VAL A 18 23.50 -5.35 -32.13
C VAL A 18 22.35 -4.53 -31.60
N PRO A 19 21.82 -3.52 -32.31
CA PRO A 19 20.68 -2.76 -31.87
C PRO A 19 19.46 -3.71 -31.72
N PRO A 20 18.69 -3.60 -30.63
CA PRO A 20 17.51 -4.44 -30.47
C PRO A 20 16.53 -4.21 -31.62
N PRO A 21 15.87 -5.27 -32.12
CA PRO A 21 14.86 -5.12 -33.15
C PRO A 21 13.75 -4.18 -32.64
N LYS A 22 13.37 -3.20 -33.45
CA LYS A 22 12.21 -2.33 -33.18
C LYS A 22 10.95 -3.19 -33.25
N ILE A 23 10.56 -3.78 -32.14
CA ILE A 23 9.26 -4.41 -32.00
C ILE A 23 8.29 -3.26 -31.77
N ALA A 24 7.60 -2.84 -32.86
CA ALA A 24 6.43 -1.99 -32.73
C ALA A 24 5.41 -2.76 -31.89
N SER A 25 5.12 -2.26 -30.70
CA SER A 25 4.07 -2.79 -29.84
C SER A 25 2.74 -2.56 -30.52
N VAL A 26 2.13 -3.62 -31.04
CA VAL A 26 0.84 -3.58 -31.73
C VAL A 26 -0.31 -3.18 -30.79
N PHE A 27 -0.04 -3.08 -29.49
CA PHE A 27 -0.98 -2.75 -28.42
C PHE A 27 -0.50 -1.66 -27.46
N SER A 28 0.35 -0.75 -27.90
CA SER A 28 0.50 0.49 -27.14
C SER A 28 -0.65 1.43 -27.55
N PRO A 29 -1.63 1.69 -26.68
CA PRO A 29 -2.48 2.83 -26.89
C PRO A 29 -1.55 4.04 -26.96
N ALA A 30 -1.67 4.82 -28.03
CA ALA A 30 -1.00 6.09 -28.15
C ALA A 30 -1.59 7.05 -27.10
N TYR A 31 -1.18 6.90 -25.86
CA TYR A 31 -1.25 8.01 -24.92
C TYR A 31 -0.29 9.08 -25.44
N PRO A 32 -0.70 10.34 -25.43
CA PRO A 32 0.18 11.40 -25.90
C PRO A 32 1.49 11.29 -25.12
N ALA A 33 2.57 11.12 -25.87
CA ALA A 33 3.93 11.07 -25.36
C ALA A 33 4.37 12.48 -24.91
N ALA A 34 3.79 12.96 -23.85
CA ALA A 34 4.40 13.95 -23.00
C ALA A 34 4.97 13.15 -21.85
N GLY A 35 6.28 13.16 -21.65
CA GLY A 35 7.01 12.39 -20.66
C GLY A 35 6.55 12.63 -19.21
N TRP A 36 5.38 12.15 -18.93
CA TRP A 36 4.74 12.22 -17.64
C TRP A 36 5.30 11.08 -16.80
N TRP A 37 5.78 11.40 -15.62
CA TRP A 37 6.33 10.45 -14.63
C TRP A 37 5.37 9.27 -14.35
N HIS A 38 4.10 9.37 -14.75
CA HIS A 38 3.05 8.40 -14.48
C HIS A 38 3.32 7.02 -15.08
N ASP A 39 4.07 6.97 -16.18
CA ASP A 39 4.36 5.73 -16.91
C ASP A 39 5.74 5.17 -16.60
N ASP A 40 6.56 5.90 -15.84
CA ASP A 40 7.90 5.46 -15.43
C ASP A 40 7.88 4.93 -13.98
N PRO A 41 8.09 3.62 -13.75
CA PRO A 41 8.14 3.05 -12.42
C PRO A 41 9.18 3.70 -11.48
N ALA A 42 10.30 4.20 -12.02
CA ALA A 42 11.30 4.87 -11.21
C ALA A 42 10.79 6.21 -10.68
N GLU A 43 10.11 6.98 -11.52
CA GLU A 43 9.50 8.24 -11.11
C GLU A 43 8.27 8.03 -10.20
N GLN A 44 7.49 6.96 -10.43
CA GLN A 44 6.40 6.57 -9.54
C GLN A 44 6.93 6.30 -8.12
N LEU A 45 8.03 5.56 -7.98
CA LEU A 45 8.65 5.31 -6.67
C LEU A 45 9.19 6.58 -6.00
N ARG A 46 9.64 7.58 -6.76
CA ARG A 46 10.07 8.89 -6.20
C ARG A 46 8.91 9.67 -5.57
N ASN A 47 7.68 9.37 -5.95
CA ASN A 47 6.49 9.95 -5.35
C ASN A 47 6.06 9.26 -4.04
N TYR A 48 6.84 8.29 -3.53
CA TYR A 48 6.65 7.71 -2.19
C TYR A 48 7.06 8.70 -1.10
N ARG A 49 6.27 9.76 -0.97
CA ARG A 49 6.49 10.90 -0.06
C ARG A 49 5.16 11.56 0.34
N SER A 50 5.18 12.40 1.38
CA SER A 50 4.00 13.16 1.83
C SER A 50 2.79 12.25 2.10
N TRP A 51 1.60 12.61 1.62
CA TRP A 51 0.36 11.87 1.81
C TRP A 51 0.35 10.51 1.10
N VAL A 52 1.05 10.40 -0.02
CA VAL A 52 1.26 9.11 -0.70
C VAL A 52 2.03 8.16 0.23
N TYR A 53 3.10 8.63 0.87
CA TYR A 53 3.82 7.83 1.86
C TYR A 53 2.91 7.41 3.02
N ALA A 54 2.14 8.34 3.58
CA ALA A 54 1.24 8.05 4.69
C ALA A 54 0.21 6.97 4.34
N ALA A 55 -0.42 7.07 3.16
CA ALA A 55 -1.41 6.12 2.69
C ALA A 55 -0.80 4.74 2.41
N VAL A 56 0.23 4.69 1.58
CA VAL A 56 0.87 3.43 1.16
C VAL A 56 1.53 2.72 2.34
N ASN A 57 2.19 3.47 3.24
CA ASN A 57 2.80 2.91 4.44
C ASN A 57 1.76 2.30 5.38
N ALA A 58 0.59 2.94 5.57
CA ALA A 58 -0.49 2.40 6.37
C ALA A 58 -1.02 1.06 5.78
N ILE A 59 -1.21 1.01 4.46
CA ILE A 59 -1.66 -0.21 3.76
C ILE A 59 -0.61 -1.32 3.88
N ALA A 60 0.65 -1.00 3.58
CA ALA A 60 1.74 -1.98 3.56
C ALA A 60 2.02 -2.55 4.97
N GLN A 61 2.00 -1.73 6.00
CA GLN A 61 2.18 -2.17 7.38
C GLN A 61 1.03 -3.08 7.84
N GLU A 62 -0.20 -2.73 7.55
CA GLU A 62 -1.34 -3.56 7.95
C GLU A 62 -1.34 -4.87 7.17
N ALA A 63 -1.14 -4.85 5.85
CA ALA A 63 -1.07 -6.06 5.04
C ALA A 63 0.07 -7.01 5.50
N ALA A 64 1.26 -6.47 5.80
CA ALA A 64 2.42 -7.26 6.23
C ALA A 64 2.26 -7.93 7.62
N ARG A 65 1.26 -7.53 8.41
CA ARG A 65 0.92 -8.18 9.69
C ARG A 65 0.19 -9.50 9.50
N HIS A 66 -0.49 -9.67 8.36
CA HIS A 66 -1.31 -10.85 8.08
C HIS A 66 -0.46 -11.93 7.42
N LYS A 67 -0.23 -13.01 8.18
CA LYS A 67 0.48 -14.18 7.65
C LYS A 67 -0.45 -15.00 6.76
N PRO A 68 0.04 -15.51 5.61
CA PRO A 68 -0.75 -16.39 4.77
C PRO A 68 -1.09 -17.69 5.49
N PHE A 69 -2.28 -18.18 5.24
CA PHE A 69 -2.74 -19.50 5.64
C PHE A 69 -2.63 -20.45 4.44
N LEU A 70 -2.01 -21.60 4.64
CA LEU A 70 -1.73 -22.57 3.61
C LEU A 70 -2.51 -23.84 3.88
N TYR A 71 -3.27 -24.31 2.89
CA TYR A 71 -4.09 -25.51 3.03
C TYR A 71 -4.20 -26.28 1.72
N LEU A 72 -4.66 -27.53 1.81
CA LEU A 72 -5.02 -28.35 0.66
C LEU A 72 -6.52 -28.21 0.42
N ASN A 73 -6.89 -27.88 -0.81
CA ASN A 73 -8.27 -27.88 -1.25
C ASN A 73 -8.70 -29.30 -1.63
N THR A 74 -9.28 -30.03 -0.68
CA THR A 74 -9.75 -31.43 -0.88
C THR A 74 -11.14 -31.51 -1.48
N GLY A 75 -11.74 -30.37 -1.87
CA GLY A 75 -13.12 -30.33 -2.41
C GLY A 75 -14.21 -30.47 -1.34
N GLN A 76 -13.82 -30.52 -0.07
CA GLN A 76 -14.74 -30.53 1.07
C GLN A 76 -15.14 -29.11 1.47
N ALA A 77 -16.17 -28.99 2.32
CA ALA A 77 -16.64 -27.70 2.82
C ALA A 77 -15.51 -26.90 3.50
N GLU A 78 -15.61 -25.56 3.52
CA GLU A 78 -14.58 -24.66 4.07
C GLU A 78 -14.09 -25.05 5.48
N HIS A 79 -14.93 -25.71 6.27
CA HIS A 79 -14.60 -26.13 7.64
C HIS A 79 -13.71 -27.38 7.73
N GLU A 80 -13.46 -28.06 6.61
CA GLU A 80 -12.68 -29.32 6.55
C GLU A 80 -11.35 -29.14 5.79
N GLN A 81 -10.95 -27.90 5.52
CA GLN A 81 -9.68 -27.62 4.87
C GLN A 81 -8.50 -28.06 5.73
N THR A 82 -7.67 -28.94 5.20
CA THR A 82 -6.50 -29.44 5.90
C THR A 82 -5.35 -28.45 5.81
N ALA A 83 -5.03 -27.78 6.92
CA ALA A 83 -3.88 -26.89 6.99
C ALA A 83 -2.58 -27.65 6.68
N LEU A 84 -1.70 -27.03 5.88
CA LEU A 84 -0.37 -27.58 5.64
C LEU A 84 0.47 -27.49 6.92
N PRO A 85 1.25 -28.54 7.26
CA PRO A 85 2.10 -28.51 8.42
C PRO A 85 3.21 -27.47 8.25
N HIS A 86 3.65 -26.84 9.34
CA HIS A 86 4.75 -25.84 9.32
C HIS A 86 6.06 -26.38 8.75
N THR A 87 6.22 -27.70 8.72
CA THR A 87 7.38 -28.37 8.12
C THR A 87 7.31 -28.44 6.59
N HIS A 88 6.17 -28.12 6.01
CA HIS A 88 5.98 -28.16 4.56
C HIS A 88 6.92 -27.15 3.87
N PRO A 89 7.57 -27.50 2.74
CA PRO A 89 8.53 -26.62 2.07
C PRO A 89 7.96 -25.25 1.71
N LEU A 90 6.71 -25.16 1.28
CA LEU A 90 6.03 -23.90 0.97
C LEU A 90 5.88 -23.01 2.21
N CYS A 91 5.53 -23.57 3.37
CA CYS A 91 5.45 -22.83 4.62
C CYS A 91 6.81 -22.26 5.01
N ARG A 92 7.87 -23.09 4.92
CA ARG A 92 9.24 -22.68 5.20
C ARG A 92 9.73 -21.58 4.26
N LEU A 93 9.39 -21.66 2.97
CA LEU A 93 9.76 -20.65 1.98
C LEU A 93 9.14 -19.29 2.28
N LEU A 94 7.86 -19.25 2.66
CA LEU A 94 7.18 -18.00 2.99
C LEU A 94 7.56 -17.47 4.39
N ASP A 95 7.96 -18.35 5.32
CA ASP A 95 8.49 -17.96 6.64
C ASP A 95 9.96 -17.51 6.59
N ARG A 96 10.72 -17.95 5.59
CA ARG A 96 12.11 -17.56 5.36
C ARG A 96 12.36 -17.40 3.86
N PRO A 97 11.94 -16.28 3.28
CA PRO A 97 12.03 -16.07 1.83
C PRO A 97 13.45 -16.11 1.31
N ASN A 98 14.39 -15.53 2.05
CA ASN A 98 15.84 -15.56 1.75
C ASN A 98 16.64 -15.17 3.02
N PRO A 99 17.98 -15.23 2.99
CA PRO A 99 18.82 -14.91 4.17
C PRO A 99 18.80 -13.45 4.63
N TRP A 100 18.28 -12.51 3.82
CA TRP A 100 18.38 -11.08 4.05
C TRP A 100 17.05 -10.43 4.41
N LEU A 101 15.94 -10.94 3.85
CA LEU A 101 14.60 -10.37 4.05
C LEU A 101 13.81 -11.20 5.06
N THR A 102 13.18 -10.52 5.98
CA THR A 102 12.14 -11.10 6.81
C THR A 102 10.85 -11.30 6.00
N PRO A 103 9.94 -12.20 6.40
CA PRO A 103 8.63 -12.32 5.77
C PRO A 103 7.87 -10.99 5.76
N TRP A 104 7.94 -10.24 6.86
CA TRP A 104 7.28 -8.95 6.98
C TRP A 104 7.79 -7.94 5.94
N GLU A 105 9.11 -7.86 5.72
CA GLU A 105 9.69 -6.97 4.71
C GLU A 105 9.30 -7.39 3.29
N LEU A 106 9.25 -8.69 3.02
CA LEU A 106 8.79 -9.20 1.71
C LEU A 106 7.36 -8.74 1.41
N TRP A 107 6.43 -8.93 2.36
CA TRP A 107 5.03 -8.52 2.20
C TRP A 107 4.90 -7.01 2.12
N TYR A 108 5.59 -6.28 3.00
CA TYR A 108 5.59 -4.83 3.01
C TYR A 108 6.03 -4.25 1.65
N LEU A 109 7.19 -4.67 1.15
CA LEU A 109 7.71 -4.19 -0.13
C LEU A 109 6.82 -4.61 -1.31
N THR A 110 6.23 -5.80 -1.27
CA THR A 110 5.29 -6.26 -2.29
C THR A 110 4.11 -5.31 -2.41
N VAL A 111 3.51 -4.95 -1.29
CA VAL A 111 2.38 -4.02 -1.26
C VAL A 111 2.81 -2.61 -1.66
N VAL A 112 3.96 -2.14 -1.20
CA VAL A 112 4.50 -0.83 -1.62
C VAL A 112 4.66 -0.75 -3.13
N TYR A 113 5.23 -1.77 -3.77
CA TYR A 113 5.37 -1.80 -5.23
C TYR A 113 4.00 -1.86 -5.93
N LEU A 114 3.05 -2.65 -5.44
CA LEU A 114 1.70 -2.71 -5.99
C LEU A 114 1.00 -1.35 -5.92
N GLU A 115 1.08 -0.66 -4.78
CA GLU A 115 0.43 0.65 -4.59
C GLU A 115 1.06 1.75 -5.45
N LEU A 116 2.38 1.72 -5.62
CA LEU A 116 3.09 2.78 -6.35
C LEU A 116 3.16 2.53 -7.85
N THR A 117 3.37 1.28 -8.28
CA THR A 117 3.62 0.94 -9.69
C THR A 117 2.57 0.01 -10.31
N GLY A 118 1.62 -0.47 -9.52
CA GLY A 118 0.64 -1.47 -9.95
C GLY A 118 1.21 -2.88 -10.15
N ASN A 119 2.52 -3.07 -9.94
CA ASN A 119 3.24 -4.31 -10.23
C ASN A 119 4.21 -4.65 -9.10
N ALA A 120 4.37 -5.92 -8.80
CA ALA A 120 5.43 -6.42 -7.93
C ALA A 120 6.01 -7.71 -8.52
N PHE A 121 7.32 -7.84 -8.52
CA PHE A 121 8.02 -8.96 -9.13
C PHE A 121 8.84 -9.72 -8.09
N TRP A 122 8.63 -11.02 -8.00
CA TRP A 122 9.42 -11.91 -7.17
C TRP A 122 10.22 -12.84 -8.05
N TYR A 123 11.52 -12.87 -7.87
CA TYR A 123 12.36 -13.92 -8.43
C TYR A 123 12.33 -15.14 -7.50
N VAL A 124 12.05 -16.28 -8.07
CA VAL A 124 11.96 -17.55 -7.36
C VAL A 124 13.17 -18.40 -7.74
N ALA A 125 14.16 -18.43 -6.85
CA ALA A 125 15.37 -19.18 -7.08
C ALA A 125 15.16 -20.67 -6.80
N PRO A 126 15.73 -21.59 -7.63
CA PRO A 126 15.69 -23.02 -7.38
C PRO A 126 16.51 -23.40 -6.13
N GLN A 127 16.11 -24.46 -5.45
CA GLN A 127 16.79 -24.94 -4.24
C GLN A 127 18.21 -25.46 -4.49
N SER A 128 18.50 -25.94 -5.70
CA SER A 128 19.80 -26.50 -6.07
C SER A 128 20.35 -25.87 -7.35
N ILE A 129 21.67 -25.54 -7.34
CA ILE A 129 22.37 -25.03 -8.51
C ILE A 129 22.59 -26.22 -9.47
N GLY A 130 21.97 -26.16 -10.64
CA GLY A 130 22.07 -27.18 -11.68
C GLY A 130 20.79 -27.92 -12.00
N ASP A 131 19.74 -27.76 -11.22
CA ASP A 131 18.44 -28.31 -11.51
C ASP A 131 17.67 -27.36 -12.45
N THR A 132 17.61 -27.72 -13.72
CA THR A 132 17.05 -26.91 -14.81
C THR A 132 15.55 -27.16 -15.04
N ARG A 133 14.92 -28.03 -14.27
CA ARG A 133 13.50 -28.38 -14.44
C ARG A 133 12.75 -28.21 -13.16
N MET A 134 11.82 -27.24 -13.13
CA MET A 134 10.73 -27.06 -12.15
C MET A 134 11.06 -27.60 -10.73
N SER A 135 12.28 -27.32 -10.25
CA SER A 135 12.68 -27.69 -8.91
C SER A 135 11.92 -26.88 -7.89
N THR A 136 11.66 -27.47 -6.76
CA THR A 136 11.02 -26.82 -5.63
C THR A 136 11.74 -25.50 -5.33
N PRO A 137 11.03 -24.35 -5.29
CA PRO A 137 11.63 -23.07 -4.97
C PRO A 137 12.37 -23.10 -3.64
N GLY A 138 13.60 -22.56 -3.62
CA GLY A 138 14.43 -22.49 -2.41
C GLY A 138 14.46 -21.11 -1.77
N GLU A 139 14.36 -20.06 -2.58
CA GLU A 139 14.42 -18.67 -2.11
C GLU A 139 13.49 -17.78 -2.94
N ILE A 140 12.98 -16.72 -2.29
CA ILE A 140 12.19 -15.66 -2.94
C ILE A 140 12.93 -14.34 -2.77
N TRP A 141 13.10 -13.62 -3.87
CA TRP A 141 13.71 -12.30 -3.92
C TRP A 141 12.77 -11.30 -4.57
N ILE A 142 12.51 -10.19 -3.90
CA ILE A 142 11.75 -9.10 -4.50
C ILE A 142 12.66 -8.29 -5.42
N ILE A 143 12.20 -8.02 -6.64
CA ILE A 143 12.91 -7.25 -7.64
C ILE A 143 12.30 -5.85 -7.70
N PRO A 144 13.12 -4.79 -7.60
CA PRO A 144 12.62 -3.42 -7.82
C PRO A 144 11.94 -3.30 -9.18
N THR A 145 10.72 -2.80 -9.19
CA THR A 145 9.90 -2.71 -10.41
C THR A 145 10.57 -1.95 -11.57
N PRO A 146 11.34 -0.86 -11.34
CA PRO A 146 12.04 -0.16 -12.42
C PRO A 146 13.10 -0.99 -13.16
N TRP A 147 13.54 -2.10 -12.56
CA TRP A 147 14.54 -2.96 -13.18
C TRP A 147 13.94 -4.00 -14.12
N VAL A 148 12.61 -4.18 -14.08
CA VAL A 148 11.94 -5.26 -14.79
C VAL A 148 11.23 -4.74 -16.04
N LYS A 149 11.54 -5.35 -17.16
CA LYS A 149 10.85 -5.16 -18.43
C LYS A 149 10.22 -6.46 -18.89
N ILE A 150 8.91 -6.43 -19.12
CA ILE A 150 8.17 -7.57 -19.63
C ILE A 150 8.38 -7.68 -21.14
N VAL A 151 8.68 -8.88 -21.61
CA VAL A 151 8.75 -9.20 -23.04
C VAL A 151 7.50 -10.01 -23.38
N PRO A 152 6.52 -9.41 -24.06
CA PRO A 152 5.28 -10.09 -24.43
C PRO A 152 5.50 -11.14 -25.51
N ASP A 153 4.61 -12.13 -25.56
CA ASP A 153 4.58 -13.16 -26.59
C ASP A 153 3.12 -13.36 -27.07
N ARG A 154 2.97 -13.72 -28.32
CA ARG A 154 1.63 -13.94 -28.91
C ARG A 154 0.97 -15.24 -28.48
N THR A 155 1.77 -16.24 -28.12
CA THR A 155 1.31 -17.60 -27.79
C THR A 155 1.32 -17.86 -26.29
N GLN A 156 2.31 -17.35 -25.56
CA GLN A 156 2.51 -17.61 -24.14
C GLN A 156 2.15 -16.44 -23.23
N TYR A 157 1.59 -15.35 -23.80
CA TYR A 157 1.25 -14.11 -23.12
C TYR A 157 2.49 -13.32 -22.67
N VAL A 158 3.41 -13.93 -21.89
CA VAL A 158 4.71 -13.38 -21.52
C VAL A 158 5.79 -14.38 -21.93
N LYS A 159 6.73 -13.94 -22.75
CA LYS A 159 7.88 -14.75 -23.15
C LYS A 159 8.95 -14.81 -22.06
N SER A 160 9.30 -13.67 -21.53
CA SER A 160 10.39 -13.54 -20.55
C SER A 160 10.32 -12.18 -19.84
N TYR A 161 11.10 -12.07 -18.78
CA TYR A 161 11.33 -10.84 -18.04
C TYR A 161 12.79 -10.46 -18.18
N GLN A 162 13.09 -9.24 -18.62
CA GLN A 162 14.44 -8.67 -18.65
C GLN A 162 14.63 -7.85 -17.38
N VAL A 163 15.64 -8.17 -16.61
CA VAL A 163 15.98 -7.48 -15.37
C VAL A 163 17.31 -6.77 -15.56
N ALA A 164 17.30 -5.44 -15.45
CA ALA A 164 18.46 -4.57 -15.61
C ALA A 164 18.69 -3.76 -14.33
N ALA A 165 19.52 -4.30 -13.43
CA ALA A 165 19.92 -3.55 -12.24
C ALA A 165 20.98 -2.48 -12.60
N PRO A 166 21.05 -1.34 -11.89
CA PRO A 166 22.05 -0.30 -12.13
C PRO A 166 23.48 -0.86 -12.05
N GLY A 167 24.29 -0.63 -13.09
CA GLY A 167 25.69 -1.07 -13.14
C GLY A 167 25.88 -2.56 -13.44
N VAL A 168 24.82 -3.31 -13.74
CA VAL A 168 24.89 -4.74 -14.05
C VAL A 168 24.28 -4.99 -15.43
N PRO A 169 24.86 -5.88 -16.25
CA PRO A 169 24.26 -6.28 -17.53
C PRO A 169 22.86 -6.85 -17.33
N ALA A 170 21.94 -6.53 -18.26
CA ALA A 170 20.59 -7.07 -18.22
C ALA A 170 20.59 -8.60 -18.32
N GLU A 171 19.86 -9.25 -17.44
CA GLU A 171 19.64 -10.69 -17.42
C GLU A 171 18.19 -11.01 -17.81
N THR A 172 17.99 -12.11 -18.52
CA THR A 172 16.65 -12.55 -18.97
C THR A 172 16.24 -13.77 -18.17
N PHE A 173 15.05 -13.66 -17.56
CA PHE A 173 14.41 -14.72 -16.78
C PHE A 173 13.21 -15.28 -17.55
N SER A 174 12.96 -16.57 -17.41
CA SER A 174 11.77 -17.19 -17.94
C SER A 174 10.51 -16.77 -17.15
N SER A 175 9.33 -16.99 -17.73
CA SER A 175 8.06 -16.77 -17.03
C SER A 175 7.92 -17.60 -15.75
N ASP A 176 8.60 -18.75 -15.68
CA ASP A 176 8.52 -19.64 -14.53
C ASP A 176 9.44 -19.22 -13.37
N GLU A 177 10.44 -18.38 -13.63
CA GLU A 177 11.35 -17.87 -12.60
C GLU A 177 10.83 -16.61 -11.91
N ILE A 178 9.85 -15.93 -12.51
CA ILE A 178 9.30 -14.68 -12.00
C ILE A 178 7.81 -14.85 -11.65
N ILE A 179 7.46 -14.53 -10.41
CA ILE A 179 6.05 -14.35 -10.02
C ILE A 179 5.74 -12.87 -10.19
N HIS A 180 4.80 -12.58 -11.06
CA HIS A 180 4.33 -11.23 -11.32
C HIS A 180 2.97 -11.00 -10.67
N LEU A 181 2.98 -10.27 -9.56
CA LEU A 181 1.78 -9.77 -8.88
C LEU A 181 1.43 -8.42 -9.50
N LYS A 182 0.17 -8.23 -9.92
CA LYS A 182 -0.25 -6.97 -10.54
C LYS A 182 -1.70 -6.64 -10.25
N TYR A 183 -2.00 -5.36 -10.22
CA TYR A 183 -3.38 -4.90 -10.25
C TYR A 183 -3.98 -5.01 -11.65
N PRO A 184 -5.31 -5.20 -11.76
CA PRO A 184 -5.98 -5.16 -13.05
C PRO A 184 -5.74 -3.81 -13.75
N ASN A 185 -5.47 -3.87 -15.05
CA ASN A 185 -5.33 -2.70 -15.90
C ASN A 185 -6.13 -2.92 -17.19
N PRO A 186 -7.20 -2.16 -17.42
CA PRO A 186 -7.99 -2.29 -18.64
C PRO A 186 -7.29 -1.78 -19.90
N LEU A 187 -6.22 -0.99 -19.74
CA LEU A 187 -5.49 -0.37 -20.84
C LEU A 187 -4.28 -1.18 -21.28
N ASP A 188 -3.66 -1.91 -20.36
CA ASP A 188 -2.49 -2.76 -20.62
C ASP A 188 -2.66 -4.13 -19.95
N PRO A 189 -2.75 -5.20 -20.74
CA PRO A 189 -2.87 -6.53 -20.16
C PRO A 189 -1.59 -7.02 -19.48
N HIS A 190 -0.42 -6.46 -19.78
CA HIS A 190 0.86 -6.91 -19.24
C HIS A 190 1.24 -6.19 -17.96
N TYR A 191 1.07 -4.87 -17.88
CA TYR A 191 1.38 -4.06 -16.71
C TYR A 191 0.14 -3.67 -15.92
N GLY A 192 0.24 -3.70 -14.61
CA GLY A 192 -0.82 -3.28 -13.70
C GLY A 192 -0.94 -1.76 -13.63
N LEU A 193 -2.13 -1.26 -13.28
CA LEU A 193 -2.41 0.16 -13.04
C LEU A 193 -2.37 0.41 -11.52
N SER A 194 -1.52 1.31 -11.09
CA SER A 194 -1.45 1.67 -9.67
C SER A 194 -2.49 2.73 -9.27
N PRO A 195 -2.92 2.74 -8.01
CA PRO A 195 -3.70 3.85 -7.46
C PRO A 195 -2.96 5.20 -7.59
N LEU A 196 -1.63 5.20 -7.42
CA LEU A 196 -0.79 6.38 -7.60
C LEU A 196 -0.90 6.93 -9.04
N GLN A 197 -0.76 6.07 -10.04
CA GLN A 197 -0.85 6.45 -11.45
C GLN A 197 -2.25 6.98 -11.79
N ALA A 198 -3.30 6.33 -11.29
CA ALA A 198 -4.67 6.77 -11.51
C ALA A 198 -4.96 8.16 -10.91
N ASN A 199 -4.23 8.56 -9.87
CA ASN A 199 -4.41 9.83 -9.16
C ASN A 199 -3.26 10.83 -9.38
N ALA A 200 -2.54 10.69 -10.45
CA ALA A 200 -1.30 11.41 -10.69
C ALA A 200 -1.48 12.94 -10.68
N LEU A 201 -2.54 13.47 -11.26
CA LEU A 201 -2.84 14.91 -11.27
C LEU A 201 -3.01 15.49 -9.86
N THR A 202 -3.72 14.79 -8.97
CA THR A 202 -3.90 15.25 -7.59
C THR A 202 -2.58 15.20 -6.81
N VAL A 203 -1.75 14.20 -7.08
CA VAL A 203 -0.41 14.09 -6.48
C VAL A 203 0.50 15.23 -6.94
N ASP A 204 0.45 15.58 -8.22
CA ASP A 204 1.19 16.73 -8.77
C ASP A 204 0.68 18.05 -8.18
N ALA A 205 -0.64 18.24 -8.15
CA ALA A 205 -1.26 19.42 -7.53
C ALA A 205 -0.83 19.56 -6.05
N ASN A 206 -0.87 18.48 -5.27
CA ASN A 206 -0.39 18.49 -3.89
C ASN A 206 1.10 18.82 -3.78
N THR A 207 1.91 18.32 -4.69
CA THR A 207 3.36 18.59 -4.73
C THR A 207 3.63 20.08 -5.01
N GLU A 208 2.95 20.67 -5.98
CA GLU A 208 3.09 22.08 -6.31
C GLU A 208 2.56 22.98 -5.19
N LEU A 209 1.46 22.61 -4.55
CA LEU A 209 0.95 23.31 -3.37
C LEU A 209 1.99 23.32 -2.24
N LEU A 210 2.63 22.17 -1.96
CA LEU A 210 3.68 22.08 -0.93
C LEU A 210 4.93 22.88 -1.31
N LYS A 211 5.35 22.88 -2.58
CA LYS A 211 6.47 23.68 -3.07
C LYS A 211 6.19 25.18 -2.95
N SER A 212 5.02 25.62 -3.40
CA SER A 212 4.59 27.01 -3.30
C SER A 212 4.57 27.47 -1.84
N ARG A 213 4.02 26.66 -0.93
CA ARG A 213 4.03 26.92 0.50
C ARG A 213 5.46 27.02 1.06
N TYR A 214 6.32 26.07 0.68
CA TYR A 214 7.71 26.06 1.12
C TYR A 214 8.47 27.31 0.63
N GLN A 215 8.31 27.68 -0.64
CA GLN A 215 8.92 28.89 -1.20
C GLN A 215 8.41 30.15 -0.52
N THR A 216 7.12 30.23 -0.22
CA THR A 216 6.56 31.36 0.55
C THR A 216 7.20 31.48 1.92
N PHE A 217 7.48 30.36 2.59
CA PHE A 217 8.17 30.37 3.88
C PHE A 217 9.67 30.72 3.75
N LEU A 218 10.37 30.21 2.72
CA LEU A 218 11.79 30.50 2.50
C LEU A 218 12.02 31.97 2.09
N ALA A 219 11.15 32.46 1.20
CA ALA A 219 11.31 33.81 0.68
C ALA A 219 11.08 34.88 1.77
N GLY A 220 10.43 34.50 2.89
CA GLY A 220 10.06 35.48 3.93
C GLY A 220 9.27 36.67 3.35
N GLN A 221 8.88 36.54 2.08
CA GLN A 221 8.57 37.63 1.17
C GLN A 221 7.09 37.55 0.75
N ARG A 222 6.27 37.80 1.71
CA ARG A 222 5.22 38.74 1.36
C ARG A 222 5.64 40.05 1.98
N PRO A 223 5.74 41.11 1.20
CA PRO A 223 5.81 42.40 1.83
C PRO A 223 4.56 42.48 2.71
N GLY A 224 4.74 42.34 4.03
CA GLY A 224 3.62 42.52 4.98
C GLY A 224 2.94 43.86 4.77
N VAL A 225 3.46 44.60 3.85
CA VAL A 225 3.12 46.00 3.61
C VAL A 225 3.37 46.33 2.13
N VAL A 226 2.37 46.84 1.46
CA VAL A 226 2.49 47.50 0.15
C VAL A 226 2.79 48.95 0.40
N LEU A 227 3.86 49.44 -0.19
CA LEU A 227 4.22 50.86 -0.18
C LEU A 227 3.67 51.53 -1.44
N HIS A 228 2.81 52.48 -1.29
CA HIS A 228 2.42 53.34 -2.41
C HIS A 228 2.60 54.80 -2.13
N THR A 229 2.90 55.54 -3.16
CA THR A 229 3.06 56.99 -3.15
C THR A 229 2.33 57.57 -4.34
N GLU A 230 1.85 58.82 -4.15
CA GLU A 230 1.23 59.60 -5.23
C GLU A 230 2.28 60.30 -6.10
N GLN A 231 3.57 60.26 -5.68
CA GLN A 231 4.67 60.91 -6.41
C GLN A 231 5.33 59.88 -7.36
N THR A 232 5.72 60.36 -8.54
CA THR A 232 6.49 59.57 -9.50
C THR A 232 7.91 59.41 -8.97
N LEU A 233 8.29 58.14 -8.66
CA LEU A 233 9.63 57.83 -8.22
C LEU A 233 10.54 57.59 -9.44
N THR A 234 11.81 58.05 -9.35
CA THR A 234 12.82 57.72 -10.34
C THR A 234 13.34 56.31 -10.13
N ASP A 235 13.82 55.63 -11.17
CA ASP A 235 14.35 54.26 -11.10
C ASP A 235 15.47 54.11 -10.08
N GLN A 236 16.30 55.18 -9.90
CA GLN A 236 17.33 55.20 -8.87
C GLN A 236 16.75 55.20 -7.44
N THR A 237 15.64 55.87 -7.24
CA THR A 237 14.96 55.91 -5.95
C THR A 237 14.30 54.57 -5.63
N VAL A 238 13.72 53.94 -6.63
CA VAL A 238 13.14 52.59 -6.49
C VAL A 238 14.24 51.60 -6.13
N SER A 239 15.35 51.54 -6.86
CA SER A 239 16.45 50.63 -6.60
C SER A 239 17.04 50.81 -5.19
N ARG A 240 17.19 52.07 -4.73
CA ARG A 240 17.65 52.36 -3.37
C ARG A 240 16.66 51.93 -2.30
N LEU A 241 15.37 52.04 -2.54
CA LEU A 241 14.32 51.54 -1.65
C LEU A 241 14.33 50.01 -1.57
N GLU A 242 14.47 49.34 -2.70
CA GLU A 242 14.59 47.89 -2.75
C GLU A 242 15.82 47.38 -2.01
N GLU A 243 16.99 48.02 -2.21
CA GLU A 243 18.21 47.68 -1.47
C GLU A 243 18.08 47.95 0.05
N LYS A 244 17.45 49.05 0.45
CA LYS A 244 17.20 49.37 1.86
C LYS A 244 16.24 48.36 2.49
N ILE A 245 15.21 47.95 1.76
CA ILE A 245 14.25 46.94 2.24
C ILE A 245 14.95 45.58 2.34
N ALA A 246 15.65 45.15 1.29
CA ALA A 246 16.39 43.88 1.27
C ALA A 246 17.45 43.81 2.40
N SER A 247 18.21 44.88 2.62
CA SER A 247 19.26 44.91 3.66
C SER A 247 18.73 45.00 5.09
N LYS A 248 17.59 45.67 5.30
CA LYS A 248 17.02 45.86 6.66
C LYS A 248 16.01 44.82 7.06
N PHE A 249 15.31 44.21 6.09
CA PHE A 249 14.21 43.25 6.32
C PHE A 249 14.45 41.88 5.70
N GLY A 250 15.51 41.73 4.89
CA GLY A 250 15.94 40.42 4.41
C GLY A 250 16.48 39.56 5.56
N GLY A 251 15.98 38.35 5.70
CA GLY A 251 16.43 37.36 6.70
C GLY A 251 15.52 37.22 7.92
N ARG A 252 15.58 36.03 8.51
CA ARG A 252 14.69 35.56 9.59
C ARG A 252 14.74 36.43 10.86
N ASP A 253 15.87 37.09 11.13
CA ASP A 253 16.12 37.82 12.35
C ASP A 253 15.64 39.27 12.33
N ASN A 254 15.14 39.75 11.18
CA ASN A 254 14.77 41.16 10.97
C ASN A 254 13.25 41.41 10.91
N TRP A 255 12.42 40.39 11.14
CA TRP A 255 10.95 40.44 10.97
C TRP A 255 10.23 41.47 11.86
N HIS A 256 10.84 41.92 12.93
CA HIS A 256 10.21 42.81 13.92
C HIS A 256 10.73 44.24 13.87
N ARG A 257 11.56 44.63 12.87
CA ARG A 257 12.10 45.98 12.79
C ARG A 257 11.06 46.96 12.23
N PRO A 258 10.87 48.12 12.85
CA PRO A 258 9.97 49.14 12.34
C PRO A 258 10.45 49.69 11.01
N LEU A 259 9.54 49.79 10.03
CA LEU A 259 9.79 50.39 8.73
C LEU A 259 9.50 51.90 8.84
N VAL A 260 10.54 52.73 8.70
CA VAL A 260 10.38 54.19 8.62
C VAL A 260 10.25 54.58 7.16
N LEU A 261 9.13 55.20 6.83
CA LEU A 261 8.79 55.66 5.48
C LEU A 261 9.05 57.15 5.37
N GLU A 262 9.70 57.55 4.29
CA GLU A 262 10.01 58.92 3.96
C GLU A 262 9.25 59.32 2.67
N GLN A 263 9.15 60.63 2.36
CA GLN A 263 8.62 61.16 1.09
C GLN A 263 7.14 60.78 0.78
N GLY A 264 6.27 60.77 1.77
CA GLY A 264 4.85 60.55 1.54
C GLY A 264 4.48 59.12 1.17
N LEU A 265 5.36 58.15 1.37
CA LEU A 265 5.07 56.73 1.23
C LEU A 265 4.05 56.29 2.28
N LYS A 266 2.96 55.72 1.86
CA LYS A 266 1.93 55.12 2.71
C LYS A 266 2.10 53.60 2.72
N ALA A 267 2.08 53.02 3.90
CA ALA A 267 2.11 51.57 4.07
C ALA A 267 0.69 51.04 4.27
N SER A 268 0.28 50.12 3.48
CA SER A 268 -0.94 49.35 3.71
C SER A 268 -0.60 47.88 3.96
N PRO A 269 -1.22 47.25 4.99
CA PRO A 269 -0.98 45.84 5.23
C PRO A 269 -1.50 45.04 4.05
N TRP A 270 -0.70 44.08 3.61
CA TRP A 270 -1.16 43.08 2.64
C TRP A 270 -1.97 42.01 3.39
N THR A 271 -3.27 42.17 3.42
CA THR A 271 -4.15 41.17 4.01
C THR A 271 -4.22 39.94 3.11
N LEU A 272 -4.35 38.73 3.73
CA LEU A 272 -4.59 37.50 3.02
C LEU A 272 -5.84 37.66 2.14
N THR A 273 -5.68 37.45 0.85
CA THR A 273 -6.81 37.46 -0.09
C THR A 273 -7.69 36.23 0.14
N PRO A 274 -8.98 36.26 -0.24
CA PRO A 274 -9.83 35.07 -0.22
C PRO A 274 -9.22 33.87 -0.94
N ALA A 275 -8.43 34.10 -2.01
CA ALA A 275 -7.69 33.05 -2.74
C ALA A 275 -6.61 32.37 -1.89
N GLU A 276 -6.06 33.05 -0.88
CA GLU A 276 -5.07 32.48 0.02
C GLU A 276 -5.67 31.69 1.17
N MET A 277 -6.89 32.03 1.58
CA MET A 277 -7.68 31.21 2.49
C MET A 277 -8.16 29.92 1.76
N ASP A 278 -8.48 30.01 0.48
CA ASP A 278 -8.87 28.89 -0.36
C ASP A 278 -7.70 27.91 -0.59
N PHE A 279 -6.46 28.39 -0.53
CA PHE A 279 -5.27 27.54 -0.60
C PHE A 279 -5.17 26.53 0.57
N MET A 280 -5.59 26.91 1.77
CA MET A 280 -5.61 25.96 2.90
C MET A 280 -6.68 24.89 2.71
N ASN A 281 -7.84 25.26 2.16
CA ASN A 281 -8.92 24.30 1.85
C ASN A 281 -8.50 23.36 0.71
N SER A 282 -7.85 23.88 -0.32
CA SER A 282 -7.31 23.09 -1.43
C SER A 282 -6.28 22.06 -0.95
N SER A 283 -5.43 22.40 0.02
CA SER A 283 -4.46 21.46 0.59
C SER A 283 -5.13 20.31 1.38
N LYS A 284 -6.25 20.60 2.06
CA LYS A 284 -7.04 19.54 2.70
C LYS A 284 -7.75 18.67 1.68
N MET A 285 -8.31 19.29 0.65
CA MET A 285 -9.02 18.60 -0.43
C MET A 285 -8.09 17.63 -1.16
N THR A 286 -6.91 18.06 -1.59
CA THR A 286 -5.94 17.18 -2.28
C THR A 286 -5.46 16.04 -1.38
N ARG A 287 -5.29 16.30 -0.07
CA ARG A 287 -5.00 15.25 0.91
C ARG A 287 -6.09 14.19 0.92
N ASP A 288 -7.34 14.64 1.06
CA ASP A 288 -8.48 13.75 1.20
C ASP A 288 -8.75 12.95 -0.08
N GLU A 289 -8.54 13.55 -1.25
CA GLU A 289 -8.56 12.88 -2.54
C GLU A 289 -7.48 11.79 -2.64
N ILE A 290 -6.23 12.08 -2.22
CA ILE A 290 -5.16 11.08 -2.21
C ILE A 290 -5.56 9.92 -1.30
N LEU A 291 -5.97 10.19 -0.05
CA LEU A 291 -6.39 9.16 0.89
C LEU A 291 -7.57 8.34 0.37
N ALA A 292 -8.53 8.99 -0.31
CA ALA A 292 -9.70 8.33 -0.89
C ALA A 292 -9.33 7.35 -2.01
N VAL A 293 -8.41 7.70 -2.91
CA VAL A 293 -7.96 6.82 -3.99
C VAL A 293 -7.24 5.59 -3.45
N PHE A 294 -6.41 5.76 -2.42
CA PHE A 294 -5.79 4.63 -1.71
C PHE A 294 -6.77 3.92 -0.76
N ARG A 295 -8.01 4.43 -0.61
CA ARG A 295 -9.04 3.90 0.30
C ARG A 295 -8.57 3.81 1.75
N VAL A 296 -7.80 4.80 2.21
CA VAL A 296 -7.33 4.88 3.60
C VAL A 296 -8.18 5.89 4.36
N PRO A 297 -8.99 5.45 5.32
CA PRO A 297 -9.77 6.36 6.16
C PRO A 297 -8.84 7.33 6.91
N PRO A 298 -9.15 8.64 6.96
CA PRO A 298 -8.31 9.63 7.62
C PRO A 298 -7.89 9.29 9.05
N PRO A 299 -8.74 8.69 9.91
CA PRO A 299 -8.33 8.30 11.26
C PRO A 299 -7.15 7.31 11.31
N ILE A 300 -7.00 6.45 10.28
CA ILE A 300 -5.90 5.48 10.19
C ILE A 300 -4.54 6.20 10.04
N THR A 301 -4.53 7.38 9.40
CA THR A 301 -3.33 8.22 9.26
C THR A 301 -3.16 9.21 10.41
N GLY A 302 -3.99 9.14 11.47
CA GLY A 302 -3.94 10.02 12.62
C GLY A 302 -4.68 11.36 12.44
N ILE A 303 -5.48 11.52 11.38
CA ILE A 303 -6.27 12.73 11.13
C ILE A 303 -7.64 12.56 11.78
N VAL A 304 -7.94 13.35 12.81
CA VAL A 304 -9.18 13.29 13.59
C VAL A 304 -9.88 14.64 13.55
N GLU A 305 -10.04 15.23 12.36
CA GLU A 305 -10.75 16.51 12.20
C GLU A 305 -12.25 16.30 12.40
N ASN A 306 -12.85 17.07 13.31
CA ASN A 306 -14.30 17.12 13.58
C ASN A 306 -14.99 15.79 13.93
N MET A 307 -14.24 14.71 14.08
CA MET A 307 -14.74 13.44 14.60
C MET A 307 -14.41 13.41 16.09
N GLY A 308 -15.39 13.23 16.97
CA GLY A 308 -15.09 12.96 18.37
C GLY A 308 -14.13 11.77 18.47
N LEU A 309 -13.26 11.73 19.47
CA LEU A 309 -12.35 10.62 19.77
C LEU A 309 -13.12 9.38 20.30
N GLY A 310 -14.32 9.12 19.78
CA GLY A 310 -15.13 7.97 20.18
C GLY A 310 -14.49 6.65 19.72
N ALA A 311 -14.43 5.68 20.62
CA ALA A 311 -13.93 4.33 20.33
C ALA A 311 -14.63 3.68 19.13
N ASP A 312 -15.92 3.98 18.95
CA ASP A 312 -16.74 3.46 17.85
C ASP A 312 -16.32 3.98 16.48
N ILE A 313 -15.92 5.26 16.39
CA ILE A 313 -15.43 5.88 15.14
C ILE A 313 -14.12 5.25 14.73
N TRP A 314 -13.20 5.07 15.67
CA TRP A 314 -11.93 4.41 15.43
C TRP A 314 -12.12 2.95 15.01
N PHE A 315 -13.02 2.24 15.70
CA PHE A 315 -13.34 0.86 15.36
C PHE A 315 -13.96 0.75 13.96
N GLY A 316 -14.94 1.61 13.63
CA GLY A 316 -15.56 1.67 12.30
C GLY A 316 -14.55 1.98 11.19
N ALA A 317 -13.63 2.92 11.42
CA ALA A 317 -12.55 3.24 10.48
C ALA A 317 -11.62 2.03 10.25
N ARG A 318 -11.30 1.26 11.29
CA ARG A 318 -10.49 0.04 11.16
C ARG A 318 -11.21 -1.06 10.41
N VAL A 319 -12.50 -1.28 10.67
CA VAL A 319 -13.31 -2.25 9.92
C VAL A 319 -13.35 -1.86 8.45
N MET A 320 -13.71 -0.61 8.13
CA MET A 320 -13.75 -0.10 6.76
C MET A 320 -12.39 -0.25 6.06
N PHE A 321 -11.30 0.07 6.74
CA PHE A 321 -9.95 -0.07 6.19
C PHE A 321 -9.59 -1.52 5.91
N CYS A 322 -9.93 -2.41 6.82
CA CYS A 322 -9.65 -3.81 6.68
C CYS A 322 -10.48 -4.45 5.56
N GLU A 323 -11.81 -4.39 5.66
CA GLU A 323 -12.70 -5.04 4.70
C GLU A 323 -12.68 -4.38 3.32
N GLY A 324 -12.60 -3.04 3.27
CA GLY A 324 -12.64 -2.28 2.02
C GLY A 324 -11.30 -2.12 1.32
N THR A 325 -10.17 -2.25 2.03
CA THR A 325 -8.84 -1.96 1.48
C THR A 325 -7.88 -3.13 1.59
N ILE A 326 -7.68 -3.66 2.79
CA ILE A 326 -6.64 -4.67 3.04
C ILE A 326 -7.05 -6.03 2.51
N GLN A 327 -8.24 -6.53 2.89
CA GLN A 327 -8.69 -7.85 2.51
C GLN A 327 -8.72 -8.09 0.99
N PRO A 328 -9.29 -7.20 0.16
CA PRO A 328 -9.27 -7.39 -1.30
C PRO A 328 -7.86 -7.47 -1.91
N LYS A 329 -6.88 -6.76 -1.30
CA LYS A 329 -5.48 -6.81 -1.74
C LYS A 329 -4.81 -8.12 -1.34
N LEU A 330 -5.05 -8.59 -0.11
CA LEU A 330 -4.58 -9.89 0.36
C LEU A 330 -5.17 -11.04 -0.46
N ASP A 331 -6.45 -10.96 -0.81
CA ASP A 331 -7.11 -11.97 -1.65
C ASP A 331 -6.52 -12.01 -3.05
N LEU A 332 -6.25 -10.85 -3.67
CA LEU A 332 -5.58 -10.78 -4.97
C LEU A 332 -4.19 -11.42 -4.90
N ILE A 333 -3.41 -11.09 -3.89
CA ILE A 333 -2.07 -11.67 -3.68
C ILE A 333 -2.18 -13.18 -3.45
N GLY A 334 -3.11 -13.63 -2.60
CA GLY A 334 -3.35 -15.04 -2.30
C GLY A 334 -3.70 -15.86 -3.54
N GLN A 335 -4.61 -15.35 -4.37
CA GLN A 335 -4.98 -15.99 -5.64
C GLN A 335 -3.81 -16.08 -6.62
N ALA A 336 -3.03 -15.00 -6.76
CA ALA A 336 -1.86 -15.01 -7.63
C ALA A 336 -0.78 -15.99 -7.13
N LEU A 337 -0.51 -16.03 -5.83
CA LEU A 337 0.44 -16.97 -5.24
C LEU A 337 -0.05 -18.41 -5.32
N THR A 338 -1.35 -18.64 -5.20
CA THR A 338 -1.93 -19.97 -5.44
C THR A 338 -1.66 -20.44 -6.86
N ARG A 339 -1.88 -19.56 -7.85
CA ARG A 339 -1.65 -19.89 -9.27
C ARG A 339 -0.17 -20.11 -9.59
N ASP A 340 0.72 -19.23 -9.12
CA ASP A 340 2.09 -19.14 -9.62
C ASP A 340 3.12 -19.84 -8.70
N LEU A 341 2.81 -20.00 -7.41
CA LEU A 341 3.70 -20.57 -6.41
C LEU A 341 3.19 -21.90 -5.83
N ALA A 342 1.99 -21.90 -5.24
CA ALA A 342 1.51 -23.04 -4.48
C ALA A 342 1.37 -24.31 -5.33
N ARG A 343 0.88 -24.17 -6.56
CA ARG A 343 0.72 -25.28 -7.51
C ARG A 343 2.03 -26.00 -7.86
N ARG A 344 3.17 -25.40 -7.62
CA ARG A 344 4.48 -26.05 -7.78
C ARG A 344 4.78 -27.10 -6.70
N TYR A 345 4.04 -27.02 -5.58
CA TYR A 345 4.14 -27.96 -4.45
C TYR A 345 3.01 -28.99 -4.42
N GLY A 346 1.97 -28.79 -5.21
CA GLY A 346 0.83 -29.67 -5.36
C GLY A 346 -0.34 -28.98 -6.03
N PRO A 347 -1.13 -29.68 -6.85
CA PRO A 347 -2.23 -29.07 -7.60
C PRO A 347 -3.32 -28.46 -6.70
N ASP A 348 -3.47 -29.03 -5.50
CA ASP A 348 -4.52 -28.68 -4.55
C ASP A 348 -4.04 -27.69 -3.46
N ALA A 349 -2.77 -27.29 -3.51
CA ALA A 349 -2.21 -26.35 -2.54
C ALA A 349 -2.75 -24.92 -2.80
N VAL A 350 -3.26 -24.29 -1.75
CA VAL A 350 -3.85 -22.93 -1.79
C VAL A 350 -3.18 -22.03 -0.78
N VAL A 351 -2.94 -20.79 -1.19
CA VAL A 351 -2.52 -19.69 -0.34
C VAL A 351 -3.71 -18.76 -0.12
N SER A 352 -4.08 -18.56 1.12
CA SER A 352 -5.13 -17.62 1.52
C SER A 352 -4.64 -16.75 2.68
N PHE A 353 -5.34 -15.68 2.94
CA PHE A 353 -5.08 -14.85 4.12
C PHE A 353 -6.30 -14.89 5.03
N PRO A 354 -6.09 -14.90 6.35
CA PRO A 354 -7.21 -14.83 7.29
C PRO A 354 -7.93 -13.49 7.16
N ASP A 355 -9.21 -13.49 7.54
CA ASP A 355 -9.98 -12.25 7.65
C ASP A 355 -9.26 -11.26 8.57
N CYS A 356 -8.99 -10.07 8.04
CA CYS A 356 -8.29 -9.01 8.74
C CYS A 356 -9.20 -8.17 9.64
N SER A 357 -10.53 -8.36 9.58
CA SER A 357 -11.50 -7.54 10.30
C SER A 357 -11.24 -7.54 11.79
N PRO A 358 -11.11 -6.37 12.42
CA PRO A 358 -10.88 -6.29 13.86
C PRO A 358 -12.09 -6.85 14.60
N ARG A 359 -11.85 -7.80 15.48
CA ARG A 359 -12.92 -8.39 16.30
C ARG A 359 -13.35 -7.41 17.39
N ASN A 360 -14.62 -7.01 17.36
CA ASN A 360 -15.23 -6.29 18.46
C ASN A 360 -15.44 -7.26 19.63
N LEU A 361 -14.62 -7.14 20.66
CA LEU A 361 -14.68 -8.04 21.82
C LEU A 361 -16.02 -7.91 22.60
N ASP A 362 -16.58 -6.71 22.64
CA ASP A 362 -17.86 -6.48 23.33
C ASP A 362 -19.03 -7.05 22.51
N GLN A 363 -18.99 -6.87 21.19
CA GLN A 363 -19.96 -7.51 20.30
C GLN A 363 -19.86 -9.04 20.40
N ARG A 364 -18.63 -9.57 20.34
CA ARG A 364 -18.41 -11.02 20.47
C ARG A 364 -18.91 -11.57 21.80
N ARG A 365 -18.77 -10.82 22.91
CA ARG A 365 -19.34 -11.23 24.20
C ARG A 365 -20.84 -11.31 24.16
N LYS A 366 -21.49 -10.31 23.53
CA LYS A 366 -22.94 -10.28 23.35
C LYS A 366 -23.43 -11.43 22.45
N ASP A 367 -22.71 -11.69 21.37
CA ASP A 367 -23.03 -12.78 20.44
C ASP A 367 -22.84 -14.15 21.12
N ASP A 368 -21.75 -14.39 21.85
CA ASP A 368 -21.52 -15.61 22.63
C ASP A 368 -22.59 -15.81 23.72
N GLU A 369 -23.03 -14.73 24.37
CA GLU A 369 -24.12 -14.77 25.36
C GLU A 369 -25.44 -15.13 24.69
N LEU A 370 -25.73 -14.51 23.53
CA LEU A 370 -26.92 -14.79 22.75
C LEU A 370 -26.94 -16.21 22.22
N ASP A 371 -25.83 -16.67 21.65
CA ASP A 371 -25.64 -18.04 21.13
C ASP A 371 -25.86 -19.08 22.23
N ALA A 372 -25.28 -18.85 23.41
CA ALA A 372 -25.48 -19.72 24.57
C ALA A 372 -26.95 -19.72 25.04
N ARG A 373 -27.59 -18.53 25.07
CA ARG A 373 -29.00 -18.38 25.49
C ARG A 373 -30.00 -19.03 24.52
N LEU A 374 -29.70 -18.94 23.21
CA LEU A 374 -30.53 -19.53 22.16
C LEU A 374 -30.22 -21.04 21.94
N GLY A 375 -29.22 -21.58 22.63
CA GLY A 375 -28.81 -22.97 22.45
C GLY A 375 -28.10 -23.26 21.11
N LEU A 376 -27.61 -22.22 20.44
CA LEU A 376 -26.88 -22.35 19.17
C LEU A 376 -25.46 -22.86 19.38
N ARG A 377 -24.85 -22.53 20.53
CA ARG A 377 -23.51 -22.98 20.95
C ARG A 377 -23.49 -23.39 22.40
N THR A 378 -22.68 -24.42 22.70
CA THR A 378 -22.47 -24.87 24.07
C THR A 378 -21.43 -24.01 24.77
N PHE A 379 -21.41 -24.03 26.11
CA PHE A 379 -20.39 -23.32 26.88
C PHE A 379 -18.98 -23.81 26.56
N ASN A 380 -18.78 -25.10 26.35
CA ASN A 380 -17.48 -25.67 26.01
C ASN A 380 -17.03 -25.28 24.60
N GLU A 381 -17.94 -25.18 23.63
CA GLU A 381 -17.64 -24.65 22.28
C GLU A 381 -17.22 -23.17 22.36
N ILE A 382 -17.90 -22.34 23.16
CA ILE A 382 -17.52 -20.94 23.38
C ILE A 382 -16.16 -20.84 24.05
N ARG A 383 -15.89 -21.66 25.08
CA ARG A 383 -14.57 -21.72 25.74
C ARG A 383 -13.46 -22.13 24.76
N LYS A 384 -13.68 -23.17 24.00
CA LYS A 384 -12.75 -23.64 22.94
C LYS A 384 -12.43 -22.54 21.91
N SER A 385 -13.46 -21.82 21.47
CA SER A 385 -13.29 -20.71 20.51
C SER A 385 -12.52 -19.53 21.08
N ARG A 386 -12.44 -19.41 22.41
CA ARG A 386 -11.63 -18.42 23.16
C ARG A 386 -10.25 -18.92 23.58
N GLY A 387 -9.90 -20.17 23.20
CA GLY A 387 -8.63 -20.80 23.58
C GLY A 387 -8.58 -21.20 25.07
N LEU A 388 -9.74 -21.38 25.71
CA LEU A 388 -9.86 -21.83 27.11
C LEU A 388 -10.14 -23.32 27.13
N ASP A 389 -9.62 -24.01 28.14
CA ASP A 389 -9.90 -25.43 28.35
C ASP A 389 -11.40 -25.65 28.62
N PRO A 390 -12.00 -26.72 28.08
CA PRO A 390 -13.38 -27.06 28.34
C PRO A 390 -13.61 -27.39 29.83
N PHE A 391 -14.80 -27.12 30.31
CA PHE A 391 -15.19 -27.61 31.65
C PHE A 391 -15.31 -29.15 31.62
N PRO A 392 -14.86 -29.84 32.65
CA PRO A 392 -14.89 -31.30 32.69
C PRO A 392 -16.29 -31.88 32.88
N ASP A 393 -17.29 -31.07 33.22
CA ASP A 393 -18.66 -31.50 33.45
C ASP A 393 -19.41 -31.62 32.11
N PRO A 394 -19.94 -32.80 31.77
CA PRO A 394 -20.66 -33.05 30.51
C PRO A 394 -21.91 -32.15 30.27
N ARG A 395 -22.41 -31.49 31.30
CA ARG A 395 -23.54 -30.57 31.18
C ARG A 395 -23.20 -29.35 30.30
N PHE A 396 -21.92 -28.94 30.27
CA PHE A 396 -21.44 -27.82 29.47
C PHE A 396 -21.20 -28.15 27.99
N ASP A 397 -21.33 -29.41 27.61
CA ASP A 397 -21.31 -29.88 26.21
C ASP A 397 -22.73 -30.00 25.62
N LYS A 398 -23.75 -29.66 26.39
CA LYS A 398 -25.15 -29.65 25.92
C LYS A 398 -25.63 -28.22 25.72
N PRO A 399 -26.37 -27.92 24.64
CA PRO A 399 -26.96 -26.62 24.44
C PRO A 399 -28.03 -26.37 25.52
N ILE A 400 -28.10 -25.15 26.02
CA ILE A 400 -29.16 -24.69 26.91
C ILE A 400 -30.33 -24.33 26.03
N LEU A 401 -31.38 -25.15 26.02
CA LEU A 401 -32.61 -24.82 25.31
C LEU A 401 -33.38 -23.73 26.08
N PRO A 402 -33.96 -22.74 25.38
CA PRO A 402 -34.85 -21.78 26.01
C PRO A 402 -35.96 -22.48 26.82
N THR A 403 -36.30 -21.96 27.97
CA THR A 403 -37.24 -22.57 28.93
C THR A 403 -38.60 -22.84 28.31
N GLU A 404 -38.99 -22.09 27.29
CA GLU A 404 -40.22 -22.27 26.52
C GLU A 404 -40.25 -23.55 25.66
N LEU A 405 -39.09 -24.11 25.32
CA LEU A 405 -38.96 -25.40 24.59
C LEU A 405 -38.79 -26.60 25.54
N GLN A 406 -38.50 -26.36 26.81
CA GLN A 406 -38.53 -27.35 27.86
C GLN A 406 -40.00 -27.46 28.28
N GLY A 407 -40.76 -28.26 27.53
CA GLY A 407 -42.18 -28.51 27.84
C GLY A 407 -42.34 -28.81 29.34
N GLU A 408 -43.27 -28.13 30.03
CA GLU A 408 -43.66 -28.45 31.39
C GLU A 408 -43.82 -29.98 31.54
N PRO A 409 -43.25 -30.62 32.56
CA PRO A 409 -43.53 -31.99 32.84
C PRO A 409 -45.04 -32.16 33.02
N ARG A 410 -45.70 -32.91 32.12
CA ARG A 410 -47.13 -33.25 32.24
C ARG A 410 -47.34 -33.74 33.66
N PRO A 411 -48.28 -33.18 34.43
CA PRO A 411 -48.63 -33.72 35.73
C PRO A 411 -49.09 -35.14 35.52
N GLN A 412 -48.40 -36.07 36.13
CA GLN A 412 -48.81 -37.47 36.16
C GLN A 412 -50.18 -37.51 36.86
N GLY A 413 -51.21 -37.84 36.09
CA GLY A 413 -52.53 -38.04 36.61
C GLY A 413 -52.49 -39.08 37.73
N ARG A 414 -52.95 -38.69 38.88
CA ARG A 414 -53.33 -39.63 39.95
C ARG A 414 -54.55 -40.40 39.44
N GLY A 415 -54.34 -41.70 39.16
CA GLY A 415 -55.40 -42.68 39.11
C GLY A 415 -55.70 -43.23 40.46
#